data_8f498024e0392c6e69b5db7ddda2085d
#
_entry.id   8f498024e0392c6e69b5db7ddda2085d
#
_cell.length_a   1.000
_cell.length_b   1.000
_cell.length_c   1.000
_cell.angle_alpha   90.00
_cell.angle_beta   90.00
_cell.angle_gamma   90.00
#
_symmetry.space_group_name_H-M   'P 1'
#
loop_
_entity.id
_entity.type
_entity.pdbx_description
1 polymer ?
#
loop_
_entity_poly.entity_id
_entity_poly.type
_entity_poly.pdbx_seq_one_letter_code
_entity_poly.pdbx_strand_id
1 'polypeptide(L)'
;MRLRKILYSALLLLVVTATACAKGDKGARGYVIGFYNVENLFDTYHDEGKNDYEYLPDGANRWTDARYNRKLHNIATVIKAMAEENKAFHTILGVSEVENRHVLEDLVSQPEIADANYQIVHYDGPDRRGVDVALLYRPEQFKLIESKSIPFDFNSKDIKFDMDKESQDRFRTRDILMARGEIKGEMFAFFVAHLPSRIGGKGSDLRSRGAEIIYDNSVELMKKYPGIKIVVMGDMNDNPTDESMAVYMHGKENVSEVGKMDFFSPFTSMLKAGYGSLAYRGDWNIYDIIMANEALVNAPKGSLRIVPIVKGKYYGRVFNQPFMIQQTGQYKGTPFRTYSSGSYVGGYSDHYPTYIVVSNK
;
A
#
# COMPACT_ATOMS: atom_id res chain seq x y z
N MET A 1 -1.42 77.27 21.92
CA MET A 1 -1.34 75.90 22.53
C MET A 1 -2.47 75.04 21.94
N ARG A 2 -2.18 74.16 21.00
CA ARG A 2 -3.17 73.24 20.40
C ARG A 2 -2.81 71.84 20.83
N LEU A 3 -3.68 71.21 21.62
CA LEU A 3 -3.62 69.76 21.97
C LEU A 3 -3.94 68.92 20.74
N ARG A 4 -3.05 68.05 20.34
CA ARG A 4 -3.31 66.96 19.37
C ARG A 4 -3.86 65.74 20.15
N LYS A 5 -5.10 65.36 19.84
CA LYS A 5 -5.65 64.09 20.28
C LYS A 5 -5.14 62.98 19.34
N ILE A 6 -4.46 61.99 19.90
CA ILE A 6 -4.05 60.78 19.20
C ILE A 6 -5.17 59.76 19.39
N LEU A 7 -5.84 59.42 18.30
CA LEU A 7 -6.76 58.29 18.26
C LEU A 7 -5.96 57.01 18.04
N TYR A 8 -6.01 56.06 18.99
CA TYR A 8 -5.57 54.70 18.80
C TYR A 8 -6.74 53.89 18.24
N SER A 9 -6.65 53.49 16.94
CA SER A 9 -7.53 52.51 16.35
C SER A 9 -7.03 51.11 16.71
N ALA A 10 -7.71 50.41 17.61
CA ALA A 10 -7.49 49.00 17.88
C ALA A 10 -8.08 48.16 16.73
N LEU A 11 -7.19 47.59 15.93
CA LEU A 11 -7.55 46.64 14.88
C LEU A 11 -7.80 45.27 15.54
N LEU A 12 -9.05 44.92 15.71
CA LEU A 12 -9.47 43.62 16.22
C LEU A 12 -9.30 42.59 15.09
N LEU A 13 -8.24 41.77 15.13
CA LEU A 13 -8.03 40.66 14.20
C LEU A 13 -8.94 39.52 14.59
N LEU A 14 -10.07 39.35 13.89
CA LEU A 14 -10.95 38.20 14.03
C LEU A 14 -10.27 37.01 13.37
N VAL A 15 -9.63 36.16 14.16
CA VAL A 15 -9.16 34.84 13.70
C VAL A 15 -10.39 33.92 13.57
N VAL A 16 -10.94 33.82 12.38
CA VAL A 16 -11.94 32.81 12.06
C VAL A 16 -11.22 31.49 11.94
N THR A 17 -11.18 30.71 13.01
CA THR A 17 -10.82 29.29 12.94
C THR A 17 -11.94 28.58 12.20
N ALA A 18 -11.77 28.36 10.90
CA ALA A 18 -12.60 27.45 10.15
C ALA A 18 -12.36 26.04 10.70
N THR A 19 -13.17 25.61 11.65
CA THR A 19 -13.36 24.18 11.96
C THR A 19 -13.98 23.56 10.71
N ALA A 20 -13.16 23.01 9.83
CA ALA A 20 -13.62 22.10 8.80
C ALA A 20 -14.23 20.89 9.52
N CYS A 21 -15.56 20.91 9.68
CA CYS A 21 -16.29 19.71 10.03
C CYS A 21 -16.05 18.72 8.89
N ALA A 22 -15.19 17.72 9.14
CA ALA A 22 -15.05 16.58 8.25
C ALA A 22 -16.44 16.02 7.99
N LYS A 23 -16.93 16.13 6.76
CA LYS A 23 -18.15 15.43 6.32
C LYS A 23 -17.84 13.94 6.48
N GLY A 24 -18.25 13.35 7.59
CA GLY A 24 -18.14 11.90 7.79
C GLY A 24 -18.83 11.22 6.60
N ASP A 25 -18.15 10.25 6.00
CA ASP A 25 -18.66 9.48 4.86
C ASP A 25 -19.97 8.78 5.30
N LYS A 26 -21.11 9.37 4.94
CA LYS A 26 -22.45 8.86 5.32
C LYS A 26 -22.65 7.48 4.71
N GLY A 27 -22.73 6.45 5.57
CA GLY A 27 -22.94 5.07 5.19
C GLY A 27 -21.65 4.25 5.01
N ALA A 28 -20.47 4.82 5.28
CA ALA A 28 -19.20 4.08 5.33
C ALA A 28 -19.27 2.95 6.36
N ARG A 29 -18.72 1.78 5.99
CA ARG A 29 -18.66 0.60 6.89
C ARG A 29 -17.64 0.78 8.02
N GLY A 30 -16.66 1.67 7.84
CA GLY A 30 -15.54 1.90 8.75
C GLY A 30 -14.39 2.61 8.04
N TYR A 31 -13.19 2.45 8.58
CA TYR A 31 -11.94 2.92 7.99
C TYR A 31 -11.42 1.87 7.01
N VAL A 32 -11.29 2.24 5.74
CA VAL A 32 -10.80 1.34 4.67
C VAL A 32 -9.29 1.43 4.60
N ILE A 33 -8.63 0.28 4.66
CA ILE A 33 -7.18 0.14 4.53
C ILE A 33 -6.91 -0.73 3.32
N GLY A 34 -6.25 -0.20 2.30
CA GLY A 34 -6.03 -0.86 1.02
C GLY A 34 -4.58 -0.93 0.61
N PHE A 35 -4.31 -1.80 -0.36
CA PHE A 35 -3.03 -1.91 -1.05
C PHE A 35 -3.25 -2.08 -2.56
N TYR A 36 -2.42 -1.43 -3.37
CA TYR A 36 -2.44 -1.54 -4.82
C TYR A 36 -1.03 -1.50 -5.42
N ASN A 37 -0.59 -2.59 -6.05
CA ASN A 37 0.52 -2.55 -6.98
C ASN A 37 0.01 -1.89 -8.28
N VAL A 38 0.57 -0.72 -8.61
CA VAL A 38 0.07 0.10 -9.73
C VAL A 38 0.75 -0.21 -11.06
N GLU A 39 1.57 -1.25 -11.12
CA GLU A 39 2.33 -1.67 -12.33
C GLU A 39 3.11 -0.52 -12.96
N ASN A 40 4.33 -0.27 -12.46
CA ASN A 40 5.32 0.63 -13.05
C ASN A 40 4.78 2.04 -13.37
N LEU A 41 4.39 2.79 -12.35
CA LEU A 41 4.03 4.20 -12.50
C LEU A 41 5.30 5.05 -12.56
N PHE A 42 5.79 5.27 -13.77
CA PHE A 42 6.92 6.16 -14.10
C PHE A 42 6.42 7.47 -14.71
N ASP A 43 7.15 8.55 -14.53
CA ASP A 43 6.98 9.75 -15.35
C ASP A 43 7.72 9.59 -16.70
N THR A 44 7.97 10.67 -17.42
CA THR A 44 8.61 10.66 -18.75
C THR A 44 10.02 11.22 -18.77
N TYR A 45 10.61 11.39 -17.56
CA TYR A 45 11.94 11.93 -17.36
C TYR A 45 12.86 10.87 -16.76
N HIS A 46 14.16 10.97 -17.06
CA HIS A 46 15.16 10.06 -16.49
C HIS A 46 15.60 10.51 -15.11
N ASP A 47 15.51 9.63 -14.13
CA ASP A 47 16.07 9.84 -12.79
C ASP A 47 17.55 9.42 -12.74
N GLU A 48 18.43 10.35 -12.32
CA GLU A 48 19.86 10.11 -12.28
C GLU A 48 20.21 8.88 -11.43
N GLY A 49 21.00 7.99 -12.01
CA GLY A 49 21.46 6.76 -11.35
C GLY A 49 20.44 5.60 -11.35
N LYS A 50 19.29 5.75 -11.99
CA LYS A 50 18.27 4.72 -12.14
C LYS A 50 18.32 4.08 -13.55
N ASN A 51 17.81 2.88 -13.66
CA ASN A 51 17.68 2.15 -14.93
C ASN A 51 16.22 2.16 -15.40
N ASP A 52 15.72 3.35 -15.67
CA ASP A 52 14.34 3.67 -16.06
C ASP A 52 14.18 3.92 -17.57
N TYR A 53 15.25 3.78 -18.34
CA TYR A 53 15.33 4.11 -19.78
C TYR A 53 14.21 3.52 -20.62
N GLU A 54 13.64 2.39 -20.23
CA GLU A 54 12.53 1.79 -20.98
C GLU A 54 11.23 2.60 -20.84
N TYR A 55 11.11 3.44 -19.80
CA TYR A 55 9.97 4.31 -19.52
C TYR A 55 10.17 5.75 -20.00
N LEU A 56 11.11 6.00 -20.90
CA LEU A 56 11.26 7.29 -21.57
C LEU A 56 10.48 7.35 -22.88
N PRO A 57 10.17 8.55 -23.42
CA PRO A 57 9.44 8.71 -24.68
C PRO A 57 10.14 8.05 -25.89
N ASP A 58 11.46 7.99 -25.89
CA ASP A 58 12.31 7.32 -26.89
C ASP A 58 12.77 5.91 -26.45
N GLY A 59 12.41 5.49 -25.24
CA GLY A 59 12.72 4.19 -24.69
C GLY A 59 11.93 3.04 -25.32
N ALA A 60 12.23 1.80 -24.90
CA ALA A 60 11.63 0.58 -25.46
C ALA A 60 10.09 0.58 -25.35
N ASN A 61 9.56 1.09 -24.23
CA ASN A 61 8.13 1.20 -23.99
C ASN A 61 7.49 2.41 -24.68
N ARG A 62 8.28 3.33 -25.26
CA ARG A 62 7.79 4.59 -25.84
C ARG A 62 6.83 5.30 -24.87
N TRP A 63 7.28 5.50 -23.63
CA TRP A 63 6.46 6.03 -22.53
C TRP A 63 6.29 7.53 -22.65
N THR A 64 5.28 7.96 -23.39
CA THR A 64 4.97 9.37 -23.64
C THR A 64 4.07 9.96 -22.57
N ASP A 65 4.00 11.30 -22.47
CA ASP A 65 3.08 12.02 -21.56
C ASP A 65 1.62 11.56 -21.74
N ALA A 66 1.20 11.25 -22.95
CA ALA A 66 -0.15 10.74 -23.20
C ALA A 66 -0.38 9.36 -22.53
N ARG A 67 0.63 8.49 -22.51
CA ARG A 67 0.56 7.19 -21.84
C ARG A 67 0.65 7.34 -20.32
N TYR A 68 1.53 8.21 -19.85
CA TYR A 68 1.65 8.57 -18.42
C TYR A 68 0.33 9.12 -17.87
N ASN A 69 -0.23 10.15 -18.49
CA ASN A 69 -1.51 10.74 -18.07
C ASN A 69 -2.66 9.71 -18.12
N ARG A 70 -2.67 8.82 -19.11
CA ARG A 70 -3.64 7.72 -19.19
C ARG A 70 -3.48 6.74 -18.02
N LYS A 71 -2.24 6.43 -17.64
CA LYS A 71 -1.94 5.55 -16.52
C LYS A 71 -2.41 6.16 -15.19
N LEU A 72 -2.13 7.44 -14.94
CA LEU A 72 -2.61 8.18 -13.78
C LEU A 72 -4.15 8.15 -13.68
N HIS A 73 -4.83 8.49 -14.77
CA HIS A 73 -6.30 8.42 -14.85
C HIS A 73 -6.84 7.01 -14.55
N ASN A 74 -6.22 5.99 -15.12
CA ASN A 74 -6.63 4.60 -14.92
C ASN A 74 -6.49 4.17 -13.45
N ILE A 75 -5.35 4.46 -12.81
CA ILE A 75 -5.13 4.16 -11.38
C ILE A 75 -6.15 4.91 -10.52
N ALA A 76 -6.35 6.21 -10.76
CA ALA A 76 -7.31 7.03 -10.04
C ALA A 76 -8.76 6.50 -10.21
N THR A 77 -9.12 6.02 -11.41
CA THR A 77 -10.42 5.38 -11.68
C THR A 77 -10.63 4.14 -10.81
N VAL A 78 -9.60 3.29 -10.66
CA VAL A 78 -9.69 2.10 -9.78
C VAL A 78 -9.85 2.51 -8.32
N ILE A 79 -9.06 3.47 -7.83
CA ILE A 79 -9.16 3.99 -6.45
C ILE A 79 -10.56 4.57 -6.20
N LYS A 80 -11.11 5.32 -7.15
CA LYS A 80 -12.47 5.86 -7.09
C LYS A 80 -13.52 4.76 -7.01
N ALA A 81 -13.42 3.75 -7.85
CA ALA A 81 -14.37 2.63 -7.88
C ALA A 81 -14.34 1.83 -6.56
N MET A 82 -13.15 1.63 -5.93
CA MET A 82 -13.05 1.05 -4.60
C MET A 82 -13.75 1.93 -3.54
N ALA A 83 -13.57 3.26 -3.63
CA ALA A 83 -14.22 4.20 -2.73
C ALA A 83 -15.75 4.16 -2.86
N GLU A 84 -16.28 4.03 -4.07
CA GLU A 84 -17.72 3.90 -4.34
C GLU A 84 -18.29 2.60 -3.74
N GLU A 85 -17.58 1.46 -3.87
CA GLU A 85 -17.99 0.19 -3.23
C GLU A 85 -18.08 0.32 -1.70
N ASN A 86 -17.13 1.04 -1.10
CA ASN A 86 -17.06 1.24 0.35
C ASN A 86 -17.84 2.45 0.86
N LYS A 87 -18.34 3.32 -0.02
CA LYS A 87 -18.93 4.63 0.28
C LYS A 87 -17.98 5.55 1.07
N ALA A 88 -16.70 5.34 0.90
CA ALA A 88 -15.62 6.09 1.54
C ALA A 88 -14.31 5.89 0.78
N PHE A 89 -13.50 6.93 0.65
CA PHE A 89 -12.11 6.79 0.25
C PHE A 89 -11.31 6.04 1.33
N HIS A 90 -10.22 5.39 0.91
CA HIS A 90 -9.33 4.70 1.84
C HIS A 90 -8.77 5.68 2.87
N THR A 91 -8.82 5.31 4.14
CA THR A 91 -8.12 6.03 5.21
C THR A 91 -6.62 5.92 5.00
N ILE A 92 -6.18 4.73 4.60
CA ILE A 92 -4.81 4.36 4.28
C ILE A 92 -4.82 3.55 2.99
N LEU A 93 -3.97 3.91 2.03
CA LEU A 93 -3.72 3.15 0.82
C LEU A 93 -2.22 3.01 0.60
N GLY A 94 -1.69 1.80 0.78
CA GLY A 94 -0.34 1.45 0.36
C GLY A 94 -0.30 1.28 -1.15
N VAL A 95 0.75 1.74 -1.79
CA VAL A 95 1.00 1.53 -3.22
C VAL A 95 2.43 1.07 -3.44
N SER A 96 2.65 0.30 -4.51
CA SER A 96 3.98 -0.13 -4.95
C SER A 96 4.15 0.06 -6.46
N GLU A 97 5.39 -0.02 -6.91
CA GLU A 97 5.81 0.25 -8.27
C GLU A 97 5.53 1.70 -8.69
N VAL A 98 5.81 2.62 -7.78
CA VAL A 98 5.84 4.06 -8.02
C VAL A 98 7.29 4.53 -8.13
N GLU A 99 7.59 5.38 -9.09
CA GLU A 99 8.96 5.82 -9.34
C GLU A 99 9.47 6.78 -8.28
N ASN A 100 8.76 7.89 -8.08
CA ASN A 100 9.23 8.98 -7.24
C ASN A 100 8.06 9.76 -6.59
N ARG A 101 8.39 10.80 -5.84
CA ARG A 101 7.39 11.67 -5.20
C ARG A 101 6.50 12.39 -6.21
N HIS A 102 7.05 12.79 -7.36
CA HIS A 102 6.34 13.54 -8.38
C HIS A 102 5.16 12.75 -8.97
N VAL A 103 5.37 11.49 -9.35
CA VAL A 103 4.27 10.64 -9.88
C VAL A 103 3.15 10.44 -8.86
N LEU A 104 3.47 10.46 -7.56
CA LEU A 104 2.47 10.36 -6.49
C LEU A 104 1.67 11.65 -6.33
N GLU A 105 2.32 12.81 -6.44
CA GLU A 105 1.66 14.13 -6.43
C GLU A 105 0.72 14.29 -7.62
N ASP A 106 1.15 13.85 -8.80
CA ASP A 106 0.31 13.81 -9.99
C ASP A 106 -0.88 12.84 -9.84
N LEU A 107 -0.65 11.68 -9.22
CA LEU A 107 -1.72 10.71 -8.96
C LEU A 107 -2.79 11.27 -8.01
N VAL A 108 -2.40 11.82 -6.85
CA VAL A 108 -3.37 12.29 -5.86
C VAL A 108 -4.11 13.55 -6.32
N SER A 109 -3.59 14.26 -7.31
CA SER A 109 -4.23 15.43 -7.94
C SER A 109 -5.26 15.07 -9.00
N GLN A 110 -5.35 13.78 -9.41
CA GLN A 110 -6.32 13.36 -10.44
C GLN A 110 -7.76 13.69 -10.00
N PRO A 111 -8.60 14.22 -10.92
CA PRO A 111 -9.96 14.68 -10.59
C PRO A 111 -10.82 13.61 -9.91
N GLU A 112 -10.61 12.34 -10.24
CA GLU A 112 -11.34 11.20 -9.68
C GLU A 112 -11.17 11.07 -8.17
N ILE A 113 -9.99 11.44 -7.65
CA ILE A 113 -9.63 11.20 -6.24
C ILE A 113 -9.14 12.43 -5.49
N ALA A 114 -9.07 13.61 -6.13
CA ALA A 114 -8.62 14.86 -5.49
C ALA A 114 -9.43 15.19 -4.21
N ASP A 115 -10.71 14.90 -4.19
CA ASP A 115 -11.58 15.10 -3.01
C ASP A 115 -11.22 14.20 -1.82
N ALA A 116 -10.41 13.16 -2.01
CA ALA A 116 -9.91 12.34 -0.92
C ALA A 116 -8.87 13.08 -0.07
N ASN A 117 -8.25 14.14 -0.60
CA ASN A 117 -7.23 14.95 0.06
C ASN A 117 -6.05 14.11 0.59
N TYR A 118 -5.59 13.14 -0.22
CA TYR A 118 -4.50 12.26 0.19
C TYR A 118 -3.21 13.02 0.43
N GLN A 119 -2.60 12.75 1.58
CA GLN A 119 -1.21 13.09 1.86
C GLN A 119 -0.33 11.87 1.60
N ILE A 120 0.96 12.12 1.36
CA ILE A 120 1.90 11.10 0.85
C ILE A 120 3.03 10.91 1.86
N VAL A 121 3.32 9.65 2.20
CA VAL A 121 4.60 9.24 2.79
C VAL A 121 5.35 8.43 1.74
N HIS A 122 6.53 8.89 1.36
CA HIS A 122 7.38 8.26 0.36
C HIS A 122 8.85 8.53 0.68
N TYR A 123 9.71 7.57 0.37
CA TYR A 123 11.17 7.65 0.45
C TYR A 123 11.75 7.01 -0.81
N ASP A 124 12.70 7.69 -1.45
CA ASP A 124 13.46 7.12 -2.56
C ASP A 124 14.34 5.99 -2.02
N GLY A 125 14.21 4.83 -2.62
CA GLY A 125 14.90 3.61 -2.25
C GLY A 125 16.06 3.25 -3.20
N PRO A 126 16.82 2.21 -2.85
CA PRO A 126 17.99 1.79 -3.63
C PRO A 126 17.66 0.87 -4.81
N ASP A 127 16.39 0.61 -5.13
CA ASP A 127 16.02 -0.21 -6.30
C ASP A 127 16.64 0.37 -7.57
N ARG A 128 17.24 -0.50 -8.41
CA ARG A 128 17.96 -0.05 -9.60
C ARG A 128 17.07 0.50 -10.69
N ARG A 129 15.83 0.04 -10.77
CA ARG A 129 14.85 0.57 -11.75
C ARG A 129 14.27 1.90 -11.31
N GLY A 130 14.38 2.22 -10.00
CA GLY A 130 13.79 3.41 -9.41
C GLY A 130 12.35 3.22 -8.96
N VAL A 131 11.88 1.99 -8.72
CA VAL A 131 10.53 1.78 -8.18
C VAL A 131 10.55 1.61 -6.68
N ASP A 132 9.60 2.24 -6.03
CA ASP A 132 9.45 2.29 -4.58
C ASP A 132 8.07 1.87 -4.11
N VAL A 133 7.85 1.99 -2.80
CA VAL A 133 6.55 1.88 -2.14
C VAL A 133 6.18 3.21 -1.52
N ALA A 134 4.89 3.48 -1.41
CA ALA A 134 4.40 4.67 -0.74
C ALA A 134 3.13 4.38 0.06
N LEU A 135 2.80 5.31 0.97
CA LEU A 135 1.56 5.29 1.72
C LEU A 135 0.82 6.60 1.49
N LEU A 136 -0.39 6.48 0.96
CA LEU A 136 -1.35 7.58 0.84
C LEU A 136 -2.29 7.54 2.04
N TYR A 137 -2.54 8.69 2.68
CA TYR A 137 -3.41 8.73 3.84
C TYR A 137 -4.29 9.99 3.85
N ARG A 138 -5.46 9.87 4.46
CA ARG A 138 -6.37 11.01 4.65
C ARG A 138 -6.11 11.65 6.01
N PRO A 139 -5.62 12.92 6.06
CA PRO A 139 -5.19 13.56 7.31
C PRO A 139 -6.34 13.80 8.29
N GLU A 140 -7.58 13.89 7.82
CA GLU A 140 -8.75 14.00 8.67
C GLU A 140 -9.14 12.69 9.37
N GLN A 141 -8.56 11.55 8.95
CA GLN A 141 -8.85 10.23 9.53
C GLN A 141 -7.61 9.58 10.18
N PHE A 142 -6.42 9.91 9.70
CA PHE A 142 -5.15 9.40 10.21
C PHE A 142 -4.20 10.54 10.53
N LYS A 143 -3.86 10.69 11.80
CA LYS A 143 -2.86 11.66 12.26
C LYS A 143 -1.49 11.02 12.25
N LEU A 144 -0.70 11.28 11.21
CA LEU A 144 0.68 10.80 11.12
C LEU A 144 1.54 11.39 12.26
N ILE A 145 2.31 10.53 12.94
CA ILE A 145 3.23 10.91 14.02
C ILE A 145 4.67 10.75 13.58
N GLU A 146 4.99 9.62 12.95
CA GLU A 146 6.34 9.35 12.42
C GLU A 146 6.28 8.43 11.22
N SER A 147 7.32 8.49 10.39
CA SER A 147 7.56 7.53 9.32
C SER A 147 9.06 7.30 9.15
N LYS A 148 9.42 6.16 8.60
CA LYS A 148 10.82 5.82 8.27
C LYS A 148 10.87 4.85 7.09
N SER A 149 11.97 4.95 6.33
CA SER A 149 12.44 3.88 5.44
C SER A 149 13.23 2.85 6.25
N ILE A 150 13.00 1.58 5.99
CA ILE A 150 13.71 0.46 6.62
C ILE A 150 14.44 -0.29 5.50
N PRO A 151 15.78 -0.18 5.43
CA PRO A 151 16.54 -0.83 4.39
C PRO A 151 16.51 -2.35 4.52
N PHE A 152 16.57 -3.02 3.36
CA PHE A 152 16.82 -4.45 3.31
C PHE A 152 18.26 -4.75 3.70
N ASP A 153 18.48 -5.78 4.52
CA ASP A 153 19.79 -6.29 4.88
C ASP A 153 19.84 -7.82 4.89
N PHE A 154 21.04 -8.40 4.95
CA PHE A 154 21.30 -9.85 5.00
C PHE A 154 21.61 -10.35 6.42
N ASN A 155 21.28 -9.58 7.45
CA ASN A 155 21.59 -9.92 8.82
C ASN A 155 20.50 -10.79 9.47
N SER A 156 20.40 -12.05 9.05
CA SER A 156 19.51 -13.05 9.66
C SER A 156 20.32 -14.16 10.31
N LYS A 157 19.79 -14.73 11.41
CA LYS A 157 20.35 -15.91 12.08
C LYS A 157 19.78 -17.21 11.52
N ASP A 158 18.56 -17.14 10.98
CA ASP A 158 17.78 -18.32 10.64
C ASP A 158 17.75 -18.58 9.13
N ILE A 159 18.00 -17.54 8.31
CA ILE A 159 17.95 -17.63 6.86
C ILE A 159 19.35 -17.84 6.28
N LYS A 160 19.50 -18.90 5.47
CA LYS A 160 20.66 -19.12 4.63
C LYS A 160 20.40 -18.59 3.23
N PHE A 161 21.23 -17.64 2.80
CA PHE A 161 21.10 -17.01 1.50
C PHE A 161 21.81 -17.81 0.41
N ASP A 162 21.13 -18.00 -0.71
CA ASP A 162 21.72 -18.58 -1.94
C ASP A 162 22.46 -17.51 -2.75
N MET A 163 23.26 -16.71 -2.06
CA MET A 163 24.08 -15.63 -2.63
C MET A 163 25.41 -15.54 -1.88
N ASP A 164 26.51 -15.42 -2.63
CA ASP A 164 27.80 -15.11 -2.04
C ASP A 164 27.85 -13.67 -1.49
N LYS A 165 28.87 -13.37 -0.69
CA LYS A 165 29.00 -12.08 -0.02
C LYS A 165 29.11 -10.91 -1.01
N GLU A 166 29.83 -11.08 -2.12
CA GLU A 166 29.98 -10.05 -3.14
C GLU A 166 28.65 -9.72 -3.82
N SER A 167 27.83 -10.74 -4.09
CA SER A 167 26.47 -10.59 -4.62
C SER A 167 25.53 -9.91 -3.62
N GLN A 168 25.63 -10.24 -2.33
CA GLN A 168 24.88 -9.58 -1.26
C GLN A 168 25.24 -8.08 -1.18
N ASP A 169 26.51 -7.72 -1.23
CA ASP A 169 26.99 -6.34 -1.14
C ASP A 169 26.51 -5.49 -2.35
N ARG A 170 26.27 -6.11 -3.49
CA ARG A 170 25.74 -5.48 -4.72
C ARG A 170 24.22 -5.55 -4.86
N PHE A 171 23.56 -6.32 -4.02
CA PHE A 171 22.09 -6.46 -4.09
C PHE A 171 21.42 -5.15 -3.72
N ARG A 172 20.44 -4.77 -4.51
CA ARG A 172 19.59 -3.58 -4.29
C ARG A 172 18.14 -3.97 -4.52
N THR A 173 17.29 -3.62 -3.58
CA THR A 173 15.84 -3.82 -3.65
C THR A 173 15.15 -2.67 -2.95
N ARG A 174 13.83 -2.63 -2.98
CA ARG A 174 13.03 -1.61 -2.32
C ARG A 174 13.19 -1.67 -0.81
N ASP A 175 13.24 -0.53 -0.19
CA ASP A 175 13.11 -0.40 1.24
C ASP A 175 11.66 -0.68 1.68
N ILE A 176 11.48 -1.03 2.94
CA ILE A 176 10.17 -1.18 3.57
C ILE A 176 9.78 0.16 4.19
N LEU A 177 8.61 0.68 3.87
CA LEU A 177 8.10 1.91 4.48
C LEU A 177 7.34 1.58 5.75
N MET A 178 7.63 2.29 6.85
CA MET A 178 6.84 2.27 8.08
C MET A 178 6.26 3.66 8.34
N ALA A 179 4.96 3.72 8.67
CA ALA A 179 4.27 4.92 9.13
C ALA A 179 3.48 4.62 10.40
N ARG A 180 3.65 5.45 11.44
CA ARG A 180 2.94 5.32 12.72
C ARG A 180 2.13 6.59 13.01
N GLY A 181 0.92 6.39 13.52
CA GLY A 181 0.03 7.49 13.85
C GLY A 181 -1.24 7.04 14.55
N GLU A 182 -2.26 7.88 14.52
CA GLU A 182 -3.52 7.63 15.22
C GLU A 182 -4.70 7.62 14.26
N ILE A 183 -5.59 6.63 14.42
CA ILE A 183 -6.94 6.63 13.86
C ILE A 183 -7.89 6.69 15.06
N LYS A 184 -8.70 7.75 15.15
CA LYS A 184 -9.69 7.93 16.23
C LYS A 184 -9.06 7.84 17.64
N GLY A 185 -7.82 8.33 17.80
CA GLY A 185 -7.09 8.29 19.08
C GLY A 185 -6.48 6.94 19.43
N GLU A 186 -6.61 5.91 18.58
CA GLU A 186 -5.98 4.63 18.77
C GLU A 186 -4.69 4.54 17.92
N MET A 187 -3.62 4.01 18.52
CA MET A 187 -2.30 3.95 17.88
C MET A 187 -2.25 2.85 16.81
N PHE A 188 -1.81 3.22 15.63
CA PHE A 188 -1.57 2.33 14.49
C PHE A 188 -0.14 2.44 13.97
N ALA A 189 0.38 1.35 13.42
CA ALA A 189 1.52 1.35 12.53
C ALA A 189 1.19 0.59 11.25
N PHE A 190 1.64 1.12 10.12
CA PHE A 190 1.48 0.56 8.79
C PHE A 190 2.85 0.27 8.22
N PHE A 191 3.05 -0.95 7.72
CA PHE A 191 4.20 -1.31 6.92
C PHE A 191 3.74 -1.49 5.47
N VAL A 192 4.45 -0.88 4.53
CA VAL A 192 4.25 -1.08 3.09
C VAL A 192 5.51 -1.67 2.51
N ALA A 193 5.38 -2.80 1.81
CA ALA A 193 6.49 -3.54 1.24
C ALA A 193 6.24 -3.95 -0.22
N HIS A 194 7.31 -4.10 -0.98
CA HIS A 194 7.32 -4.80 -2.25
C HIS A 194 8.54 -5.71 -2.27
N LEU A 195 8.35 -6.96 -1.89
CA LEU A 195 9.43 -7.92 -1.72
C LEU A 195 10.02 -8.39 -3.07
N PRO A 196 11.23 -8.98 -3.07
CA PRO A 196 11.88 -9.44 -4.30
C PRO A 196 11.03 -10.40 -5.11
N SER A 197 10.98 -10.18 -6.44
CA SER A 197 10.14 -10.96 -7.35
C SER A 197 10.58 -12.43 -7.49
N ARG A 198 9.68 -13.28 -8.00
CA ARG A 198 9.94 -14.71 -8.25
C ARG A 198 10.60 -14.98 -9.61
N ILE A 199 11.21 -13.98 -10.24
CA ILE A 199 11.85 -14.15 -11.55
C ILE A 199 12.90 -15.27 -11.48
N GLY A 200 12.79 -16.22 -12.39
CA GLY A 200 13.66 -17.39 -12.44
C GLY A 200 13.39 -18.45 -11.36
N GLY A 201 12.30 -18.33 -10.58
CA GLY A 201 11.95 -19.25 -9.49
C GLY A 201 12.83 -19.12 -8.25
N LYS A 202 13.59 -18.00 -8.14
CA LYS A 202 14.55 -17.71 -7.06
C LYS A 202 13.99 -16.70 -6.05
N GLY A 203 14.81 -16.42 -5.01
CA GLY A 203 14.56 -15.32 -4.07
C GLY A 203 13.58 -15.65 -2.93
N SER A 204 13.30 -16.91 -2.67
CA SER A 204 12.50 -17.32 -1.51
C SER A 204 13.15 -16.88 -0.20
N ASP A 205 14.46 -17.06 -0.06
CA ASP A 205 15.30 -16.58 1.04
C ASP A 205 15.24 -15.05 1.21
N LEU A 206 15.28 -14.31 0.11
CA LEU A 206 15.18 -12.85 0.12
C LEU A 206 13.78 -12.38 0.58
N ARG A 207 12.70 -13.05 0.14
CA ARG A 207 11.34 -12.72 0.60
C ARG A 207 11.14 -13.10 2.06
N SER A 208 11.67 -14.24 2.50
CA SER A 208 11.69 -14.63 3.90
C SER A 208 12.43 -13.59 4.75
N ARG A 209 13.58 -13.07 4.26
CA ARG A 209 14.30 -12.00 4.95
C ARG A 209 13.50 -10.69 5.02
N GLY A 210 12.87 -10.28 3.93
CA GLY A 210 12.02 -9.09 3.93
C GLY A 210 10.87 -9.22 4.95
N ALA A 211 10.24 -10.39 5.02
CA ALA A 211 9.21 -10.70 6.00
C ALA A 211 9.75 -10.66 7.45
N GLU A 212 10.92 -11.25 7.70
CA GLU A 212 11.59 -11.22 9.01
C GLU A 212 11.90 -9.78 9.45
N ILE A 213 12.40 -8.91 8.55
CA ILE A 213 12.64 -7.49 8.85
C ILE A 213 11.34 -6.78 9.27
N ILE A 214 10.25 -7.01 8.55
CA ILE A 214 8.93 -6.44 8.90
C ILE A 214 8.48 -6.94 10.27
N TYR A 215 8.59 -8.23 10.51
CA TYR A 215 8.20 -8.87 11.76
C TYR A 215 8.99 -8.34 12.95
N ASP A 216 10.31 -8.28 12.85
CA ASP A 216 11.19 -7.77 13.92
C ASP A 216 10.87 -6.33 14.29
N ASN A 217 10.70 -5.45 13.29
CA ASN A 217 10.28 -4.06 13.52
C ASN A 217 8.88 -3.98 14.15
N SER A 218 7.97 -4.89 13.76
CA SER A 218 6.64 -4.98 14.36
C SER A 218 6.70 -5.38 15.83
N VAL A 219 7.54 -6.36 16.18
CA VAL A 219 7.77 -6.81 17.55
C VAL A 219 8.36 -5.70 18.41
N GLU A 220 9.30 -4.93 17.89
CA GLU A 220 9.85 -3.75 18.58
C GLU A 220 8.77 -2.71 18.88
N LEU A 221 7.91 -2.42 17.92
CA LEU A 221 6.78 -1.49 18.09
C LEU A 221 5.78 -2.02 19.13
N MET A 222 5.44 -3.31 19.11
CA MET A 222 4.54 -3.93 20.09
C MET A 222 5.10 -3.86 21.51
N LYS A 223 6.43 -4.02 21.69
CA LYS A 223 7.10 -3.85 22.99
C LYS A 223 7.08 -2.39 23.44
N LYS A 224 7.36 -1.45 22.54
CA LYS A 224 7.45 -0.02 22.84
C LYS A 224 6.09 0.63 23.09
N TYR A 225 5.05 0.16 22.40
CA TYR A 225 3.69 0.71 22.45
C TYR A 225 2.68 -0.43 22.67
N PRO A 226 2.48 -0.88 23.91
CA PRO A 226 1.52 -1.95 24.22
C PRO A 226 0.12 -1.66 23.67
N GLY A 227 -0.44 -2.60 22.93
CA GLY A 227 -1.75 -2.45 22.30
C GLY A 227 -1.76 -1.71 20.95
N ILE A 228 -0.59 -1.35 20.40
CA ILE A 228 -0.49 -0.79 19.04
C ILE A 228 -1.09 -1.75 18.01
N LYS A 229 -1.90 -1.21 17.13
CA LYS A 229 -2.49 -1.94 16.01
C LYS A 229 -1.56 -1.88 14.80
N ILE A 230 -1.11 -3.03 14.34
CA ILE A 230 -0.16 -3.10 13.22
C ILE A 230 -0.84 -3.73 12.02
N VAL A 231 -0.71 -3.07 10.88
CA VAL A 231 -1.12 -3.56 9.58
C VAL A 231 0.11 -3.63 8.67
N VAL A 232 0.36 -4.80 8.12
CA VAL A 232 1.40 -5.03 7.12
C VAL A 232 0.70 -5.22 5.78
N MET A 233 1.12 -4.49 4.76
CA MET A 233 0.55 -4.58 3.42
C MET A 233 1.63 -4.52 2.35
N GLY A 234 1.39 -5.15 1.21
CA GLY A 234 2.34 -5.08 0.12
C GLY A 234 2.12 -6.14 -0.96
N ASP A 235 2.87 -5.98 -2.04
CA ASP A 235 3.15 -7.06 -2.97
C ASP A 235 4.30 -7.89 -2.37
N MET A 236 3.93 -8.97 -1.73
CA MET A 236 4.90 -9.85 -1.06
C MET A 236 5.59 -10.79 -2.02
N ASN A 237 5.17 -10.81 -3.30
CA ASN A 237 5.65 -11.77 -4.31
C ASN A 237 5.60 -13.24 -3.86
N ASP A 238 4.87 -13.51 -2.79
CA ASP A 238 4.57 -14.83 -2.21
C ASP A 238 3.10 -14.89 -1.81
N ASN A 239 2.53 -16.10 -1.83
CA ASN A 239 1.17 -16.34 -1.33
C ASN A 239 1.12 -16.27 0.20
N PRO A 240 -0.06 -16.05 0.80
CA PRO A 240 -0.22 -16.08 2.26
C PRO A 240 0.20 -17.41 2.91
N THR A 241 0.28 -18.47 2.13
CA THR A 241 0.69 -19.83 2.57
C THR A 241 2.17 -20.11 2.38
N ASP A 242 2.90 -19.24 1.68
CA ASP A 242 4.34 -19.42 1.45
C ASP A 242 5.13 -19.10 2.73
N GLU A 243 6.36 -19.61 2.81
CA GLU A 243 7.19 -19.59 4.01
C GLU A 243 7.39 -18.17 4.57
N SER A 244 7.62 -17.18 3.71
CA SER A 244 7.78 -15.79 4.11
C SER A 244 6.59 -15.27 4.93
N MET A 245 5.36 -15.61 4.54
CA MET A 245 4.14 -15.14 5.19
C MET A 245 3.69 -16.07 6.32
N ALA A 246 3.75 -17.38 6.11
CA ALA A 246 3.26 -18.35 7.09
C ALA A 246 4.22 -18.53 8.28
N VAL A 247 5.54 -18.50 8.04
CA VAL A 247 6.57 -18.72 9.06
C VAL A 247 7.15 -17.39 9.54
N TYR A 248 7.80 -16.62 8.67
CA TYR A 248 8.54 -15.41 9.07
C TYR A 248 7.63 -14.23 9.46
N MET A 249 6.43 -14.12 8.88
CA MET A 249 5.41 -13.17 9.35
C MET A 249 4.47 -13.73 10.42
N HIS A 250 4.64 -14.97 10.85
CA HIS A 250 3.76 -15.65 11.81
C HIS A 250 2.28 -15.60 11.40
N GLY A 251 2.01 -15.78 10.09
CA GLY A 251 0.67 -15.67 9.51
C GLY A 251 -0.28 -16.77 9.99
N LYS A 252 -1.49 -16.38 10.42
CA LYS A 252 -2.57 -17.28 10.81
C LYS A 252 -3.77 -17.10 9.90
N GLU A 253 -4.42 -18.20 9.55
CA GLU A 253 -5.59 -18.19 8.68
C GLU A 253 -6.87 -17.81 9.42
N ASN A 254 -7.02 -18.24 10.67
CA ASN A 254 -8.23 -18.05 11.46
C ASN A 254 -8.01 -17.03 12.58
N VAL A 255 -9.00 -16.18 12.81
CA VAL A 255 -8.98 -15.18 13.89
C VAL A 255 -8.72 -15.81 15.25
N SER A 256 -9.29 -17.01 15.51
CA SER A 256 -9.14 -17.76 16.76
C SER A 256 -7.73 -18.30 17.03
N GLU A 257 -6.87 -18.32 16.02
CA GLU A 257 -5.49 -18.83 16.11
C GLU A 257 -4.48 -17.72 16.38
N VAL A 258 -4.93 -16.45 16.31
CA VAL A 258 -4.04 -15.27 16.40
C VAL A 258 -3.67 -15.00 17.84
N GLY A 259 -2.45 -15.33 18.22
CA GLY A 259 -1.84 -14.97 19.51
C GLY A 259 -1.11 -13.62 19.48
N LYS A 260 -0.54 -13.23 20.62
CA LYS A 260 0.07 -11.90 20.83
C LYS A 260 1.15 -11.50 19.79
N MET A 261 1.85 -12.50 19.26
CA MET A 261 2.97 -12.30 18.33
C MET A 261 2.62 -12.75 16.90
N ASP A 262 1.35 -13.07 16.64
CA ASP A 262 0.90 -13.55 15.36
C ASP A 262 0.19 -12.45 14.56
N PHE A 263 0.14 -12.67 13.24
CA PHE A 263 -0.61 -11.85 12.31
C PHE A 263 -1.71 -12.65 11.64
N PHE A 264 -2.91 -12.12 11.64
CA PHE A 264 -4.04 -12.65 10.89
C PHE A 264 -3.84 -12.34 9.39
N SER A 265 -3.96 -13.36 8.55
CA SER A 265 -3.91 -13.24 7.09
C SER A 265 -5.29 -13.53 6.49
N PRO A 266 -6.12 -12.52 6.24
CA PRO A 266 -7.48 -12.71 5.71
C PRO A 266 -7.50 -13.27 4.28
N PHE A 267 -6.37 -13.22 3.58
CA PHE A 267 -6.26 -13.67 2.19
C PHE A 267 -5.94 -15.17 2.06
N THR A 268 -5.54 -15.86 3.12
CA THR A 268 -5.28 -17.30 3.10
C THR A 268 -6.54 -18.10 2.72
N SER A 269 -7.67 -17.81 3.37
CA SER A 269 -8.95 -18.46 3.04
C SER A 269 -9.48 -18.07 1.66
N MET A 270 -9.18 -16.86 1.18
CA MET A 270 -9.54 -16.42 -0.17
C MET A 270 -8.74 -17.15 -1.23
N LEU A 271 -7.42 -17.31 -1.05
CA LEU A 271 -6.57 -18.09 -1.94
C LEU A 271 -7.07 -19.54 -2.07
N LYS A 272 -7.36 -20.19 -0.93
CA LYS A 272 -7.94 -21.56 -0.90
C LYS A 272 -9.30 -21.64 -1.60
N ALA A 273 -10.04 -20.55 -1.64
CA ALA A 273 -11.33 -20.45 -2.35
C ALA A 273 -11.19 -20.08 -3.84
N GLY A 274 -9.95 -20.00 -4.37
CA GLY A 274 -9.67 -19.72 -5.77
C GLY A 274 -9.65 -18.24 -6.17
N TYR A 275 -9.62 -17.33 -5.20
CA TYR A 275 -9.38 -15.90 -5.51
C TYR A 275 -7.91 -15.66 -5.83
N GLY A 276 -7.64 -14.63 -6.64
CA GLY A 276 -6.29 -14.16 -6.95
C GLY A 276 -6.25 -12.67 -7.18
N SER A 277 -5.14 -12.03 -6.80
CA SER A 277 -4.85 -10.64 -7.12
C SER A 277 -4.09 -10.48 -8.43
N LEU A 278 -3.37 -11.52 -8.85
CA LEU A 278 -2.68 -11.56 -10.14
C LEU A 278 -2.69 -12.99 -10.70
N ALA A 279 -2.45 -13.10 -12.01
CA ALA A 279 -2.27 -14.38 -12.68
C ALA A 279 -0.82 -14.49 -13.20
N TYR A 280 -0.12 -15.53 -12.78
CA TYR A 280 1.23 -15.83 -13.22
C TYR A 280 1.30 -17.24 -13.81
N ARG A 281 1.73 -17.34 -15.08
CA ARG A 281 1.84 -18.61 -15.84
C ARG A 281 0.56 -19.46 -15.85
N GLY A 282 -0.61 -18.80 -15.80
CA GLY A 282 -1.92 -19.46 -15.79
C GLY A 282 -2.50 -19.73 -14.41
N ASP A 283 -1.71 -19.61 -13.35
CA ASP A 283 -2.15 -19.80 -11.97
C ASP A 283 -2.52 -18.48 -11.31
N TRP A 284 -3.63 -18.48 -10.58
CA TRP A 284 -4.04 -17.37 -9.75
C TRP A 284 -3.31 -17.38 -8.41
N ASN A 285 -2.74 -16.22 -8.03
CA ASN A 285 -2.03 -16.02 -6.78
C ASN A 285 -2.56 -14.78 -6.06
N ILE A 286 -2.38 -14.70 -4.75
CA ILE A 286 -2.60 -13.47 -3.97
C ILE A 286 -1.25 -13.04 -3.40
N TYR A 287 -0.55 -12.14 -4.09
CA TYR A 287 0.69 -11.55 -3.61
C TYR A 287 0.46 -10.18 -2.94
N ASP A 288 -0.66 -9.55 -3.25
CA ASP A 288 -1.11 -8.28 -2.69
C ASP A 288 -1.81 -8.55 -1.35
N ILE A 289 -1.01 -8.70 -0.30
CA ILE A 289 -1.43 -9.18 1.01
C ILE A 289 -1.59 -8.02 2.00
N ILE A 290 -2.61 -8.09 2.86
CA ILE A 290 -2.75 -7.24 4.05
C ILE A 290 -2.91 -8.16 5.25
N MET A 291 -2.06 -7.98 6.27
CA MET A 291 -2.09 -8.74 7.52
C MET A 291 -2.28 -7.80 8.71
N ALA A 292 -2.90 -8.30 9.76
CA ALA A 292 -3.21 -7.53 10.96
C ALA A 292 -2.76 -8.26 12.24
N ASN A 293 -2.13 -7.55 13.18
CA ASN A 293 -1.71 -8.13 14.44
C ASN A 293 -2.89 -8.41 15.40
N GLU A 294 -2.62 -9.15 16.46
CA GLU A 294 -3.59 -9.54 17.49
C GLU A 294 -4.36 -8.34 18.07
N ALA A 295 -3.68 -7.22 18.36
CA ALA A 295 -4.31 -6.03 18.93
C ALA A 295 -5.39 -5.40 18.03
N LEU A 296 -5.31 -5.59 16.70
CA LEU A 296 -6.36 -5.17 15.77
C LEU A 296 -7.44 -6.24 15.58
N VAL A 297 -7.05 -7.52 15.61
CA VAL A 297 -7.95 -8.66 15.36
C VAL A 297 -8.85 -8.92 16.56
N ASN A 298 -8.27 -9.00 17.75
CA ASN A 298 -8.94 -9.34 19.02
C ASN A 298 -9.23 -8.10 19.89
N ALA A 299 -9.28 -6.91 19.26
CA ALA A 299 -9.55 -5.67 19.98
C ALA A 299 -10.85 -5.73 20.81
N PRO A 300 -10.89 -5.14 22.02
CA PRO A 300 -12.08 -5.13 22.85
C PRO A 300 -13.24 -4.38 22.18
N LYS A 301 -14.45 -4.66 22.65
CA LYS A 301 -15.67 -3.99 22.16
C LYS A 301 -15.54 -2.46 22.31
N GLY A 302 -15.85 -1.73 21.25
CA GLY A 302 -15.75 -0.28 21.21
C GLY A 302 -14.41 0.25 20.68
N SER A 303 -13.35 -0.58 20.64
CA SER A 303 -12.10 -0.29 19.96
C SER A 303 -12.19 -0.63 18.47
N LEU A 304 -11.32 -0.01 17.68
CA LEU A 304 -11.15 -0.31 16.26
C LEU A 304 -10.63 -1.73 16.08
N ARG A 305 -11.32 -2.53 15.27
CA ARG A 305 -10.96 -3.91 14.93
C ARG A 305 -11.25 -4.21 13.47
N ILE A 306 -10.58 -5.21 12.91
CA ILE A 306 -10.90 -5.72 11.59
C ILE A 306 -12.30 -6.35 11.60
N VAL A 307 -13.10 -6.05 10.55
CA VAL A 307 -14.47 -6.55 10.43
C VAL A 307 -14.68 -7.31 9.13
N PRO A 308 -15.57 -8.33 9.11
CA PRO A 308 -15.89 -9.04 7.89
C PRO A 308 -16.52 -8.14 6.84
N ILE A 309 -16.11 -8.27 5.57
CA ILE A 309 -16.59 -7.45 4.45
C ILE A 309 -17.75 -8.13 3.73
N VAL A 310 -17.59 -9.39 3.34
CA VAL A 310 -18.54 -10.12 2.51
C VAL A 310 -19.40 -11.02 3.37
N LYS A 311 -20.65 -10.59 3.69
CA LYS A 311 -21.67 -11.41 4.40
C LYS A 311 -21.11 -12.19 5.61
N GLY A 312 -20.17 -11.60 6.36
CA GLY A 312 -19.54 -12.25 7.52
C GLY A 312 -18.54 -13.36 7.17
N LYS A 313 -18.17 -13.54 5.90
CA LYS A 313 -17.31 -14.67 5.48
C LYS A 313 -15.84 -14.30 5.33
N TYR A 314 -15.52 -13.18 4.68
CA TYR A 314 -14.15 -12.76 4.41
C TYR A 314 -13.86 -11.41 5.04
N TYR A 315 -12.68 -11.27 5.66
CA TYR A 315 -12.17 -10.02 6.22
C TYR A 315 -11.37 -9.19 5.22
N GLY A 316 -10.93 -9.82 4.12
CA GLY A 316 -10.28 -9.18 3.00
C GLY A 316 -11.16 -9.13 1.75
N ARG A 317 -10.79 -8.28 0.82
CA ARG A 317 -11.39 -8.15 -0.50
C ARG A 317 -10.29 -8.05 -1.55
N VAL A 318 -10.29 -8.90 -2.55
CA VAL A 318 -9.61 -8.67 -3.83
C VAL A 318 -10.59 -7.92 -4.70
N PHE A 319 -10.30 -6.67 -5.02
CA PHE A 319 -11.21 -5.79 -5.76
C PHE A 319 -10.96 -5.95 -7.27
N ASN A 320 -11.91 -6.54 -7.95
CA ASN A 320 -11.93 -6.68 -9.39
C ASN A 320 -13.30 -6.26 -9.95
N GLN A 321 -13.27 -5.45 -10.98
CA GLN A 321 -14.46 -4.99 -11.68
C GLN A 321 -14.34 -5.35 -13.17
N PRO A 322 -15.44 -5.47 -13.92
CA PRO A 322 -15.40 -5.85 -15.34
C PRO A 322 -14.44 -5.01 -16.20
N PHE A 323 -14.31 -3.72 -15.92
CA PHE A 323 -13.40 -2.83 -16.66
C PHE A 323 -11.91 -3.11 -16.41
N MET A 324 -11.58 -3.74 -15.26
CA MET A 324 -10.22 -4.12 -14.88
C MET A 324 -9.78 -5.49 -15.44
N ILE A 325 -10.65 -6.17 -16.16
CA ILE A 325 -10.40 -7.53 -16.65
C ILE A 325 -10.05 -7.48 -18.15
N GLN A 326 -8.98 -8.12 -18.55
CA GLN A 326 -8.61 -8.30 -19.96
C GLN A 326 -9.70 -9.10 -20.67
N GLN A 327 -10.32 -8.48 -21.69
CA GLN A 327 -11.49 -9.08 -22.37
C GLN A 327 -11.13 -10.01 -23.51
N THR A 328 -9.94 -9.87 -24.10
CA THR A 328 -9.52 -10.59 -25.33
C THR A 328 -8.07 -11.03 -25.25
N GLY A 329 -7.67 -11.90 -26.20
CA GLY A 329 -6.28 -12.33 -26.37
C GLY A 329 -5.86 -13.42 -25.37
N GLN A 330 -4.55 -13.68 -25.32
CA GLN A 330 -3.91 -14.72 -24.51
C GLN A 330 -4.17 -14.56 -23.01
N TYR A 331 -4.28 -13.32 -22.53
CA TYR A 331 -4.48 -12.99 -21.12
C TYR A 331 -5.94 -12.69 -20.76
N LYS A 332 -6.89 -13.15 -21.58
CA LYS A 332 -8.33 -12.99 -21.30
C LYS A 332 -8.67 -13.53 -19.90
N GLY A 333 -9.39 -12.72 -19.13
CA GLY A 333 -9.84 -13.08 -17.77
C GLY A 333 -8.87 -12.64 -16.66
N THR A 334 -7.63 -12.26 -16.98
CA THR A 334 -6.64 -11.74 -16.01
C THR A 334 -6.74 -10.22 -15.85
N PRO A 335 -6.01 -9.61 -14.91
CA PRO A 335 -5.97 -8.15 -14.81
C PRO A 335 -5.58 -7.48 -16.12
N PHE A 336 -6.27 -6.39 -16.46
CA PHE A 336 -6.01 -5.62 -17.67
C PHE A 336 -4.83 -4.68 -17.44
N ARG A 337 -3.64 -5.14 -17.82
CA ARG A 337 -2.34 -4.52 -17.61
C ARG A 337 -2.03 -3.39 -18.59
N THR A 338 -0.99 -2.63 -18.31
CA THR A 338 -0.52 -1.52 -19.17
C THR A 338 0.12 -2.01 -20.46
N TYR A 339 0.93 -3.07 -20.36
CA TYR A 339 1.59 -3.72 -21.51
C TYR A 339 1.25 -5.21 -21.57
N SER A 340 1.02 -5.72 -22.76
CA SER A 340 0.80 -7.15 -23.02
C SER A 340 1.68 -7.60 -24.16
N SER A 341 2.53 -8.61 -23.94
CA SER A 341 3.46 -9.15 -24.96
C SER A 341 4.30 -8.04 -25.64
N GLY A 342 4.81 -7.08 -24.86
CA GLY A 342 5.61 -5.95 -25.36
C GLY A 342 4.83 -4.84 -26.06
N SER A 343 3.50 -4.96 -26.16
CA SER A 343 2.65 -3.96 -26.78
C SER A 343 1.88 -3.15 -25.72
N TYR A 344 1.81 -1.84 -25.89
CA TYR A 344 0.97 -0.98 -25.05
C TYR A 344 -0.50 -1.27 -25.32
N VAL A 345 -1.23 -1.64 -24.27
CA VAL A 345 -2.67 -1.92 -24.34
C VAL A 345 -3.49 -0.97 -23.48
N GLY A 346 -2.84 -0.16 -22.64
CA GLY A 346 -3.45 0.95 -21.91
C GLY A 346 -4.43 0.54 -20.82
N GLY A 347 -4.16 -0.58 -20.15
CA GLY A 347 -4.94 -1.07 -19.02
C GLY A 347 -4.61 -0.37 -17.70
N TYR A 348 -4.98 -0.99 -16.60
CA TYR A 348 -4.95 -0.41 -15.26
C TYR A 348 -3.71 -0.87 -14.46
N SER A 349 -3.57 -2.16 -14.24
CA SER A 349 -2.44 -2.83 -13.60
C SER A 349 -2.52 -4.32 -13.91
N ASP A 350 -1.40 -5.04 -13.77
CA ASP A 350 -1.35 -6.51 -13.79
C ASP A 350 -1.71 -7.13 -12.43
N HIS A 351 -2.06 -6.30 -11.45
CA HIS A 351 -2.56 -6.67 -10.14
C HIS A 351 -3.98 -6.11 -9.90
N TYR A 352 -4.79 -6.85 -9.14
CA TYR A 352 -6.00 -6.33 -8.53
C TYR A 352 -5.69 -5.81 -7.13
N PRO A 353 -6.16 -4.61 -6.76
CA PRO A 353 -5.96 -4.10 -5.42
C PRO A 353 -6.72 -4.93 -4.38
N THR A 354 -6.22 -4.86 -3.16
CA THR A 354 -6.80 -5.53 -1.99
C THR A 354 -7.15 -4.53 -0.91
N TYR A 355 -8.12 -4.84 -0.06
CA TYR A 355 -8.42 -4.03 1.10
C TYR A 355 -9.05 -4.81 2.26
N ILE A 356 -8.98 -4.24 3.44
CA ILE A 356 -9.68 -4.63 4.67
C ILE A 356 -10.47 -3.44 5.20
N VAL A 357 -11.43 -3.70 6.08
CA VAL A 357 -12.19 -2.65 6.77
C VAL A 357 -12.00 -2.77 8.28
N VAL A 358 -11.77 -1.63 8.92
CA VAL A 358 -11.60 -1.51 10.37
C VAL A 358 -12.74 -0.68 10.92
N SER A 359 -13.40 -1.16 11.97
CA SER A 359 -14.54 -0.48 12.59
C SER A 359 -14.59 -0.74 14.10
N ASN A 360 -15.22 0.16 14.82
CA ASN A 360 -15.53 0.00 16.25
C ASN A 360 -17.01 -0.30 16.54
N LYS A 361 -17.78 -0.56 15.47
CA LYS A 361 -19.22 -0.93 15.54
C LYS A 361 -19.40 -2.43 15.69
#